data_9c436ce859d8d210a2c956e394ca4d9a
#
_entry.id   9c436ce859d8d210a2c956e394ca4d9a
#
_cell.length_a   1.000
_cell.length_b   1.000
_cell.length_c   1.000
_cell.angle_alpha   90.00
_cell.angle_beta   90.00
_cell.angle_gamma   90.00
#
_symmetry.space_group_name_H-M   'P 1'
#
loop_
_entity.id
_entity.type
_entity.pdbx_description
1 polymer ?
#
loop_
_entity_poly.entity_id
_entity_poly.type
_entity_poly.pdbx_seq_one_letter_code
_entity_poly.pdbx_strand_id
1 'polypeptide(L)'
;MAAPSGKPESTDEKRCPACGQPRPAPVPAEPPRGETARFKAGLEDVVAGTSSICLVDGLEGRLLYRGYDILDLAEHSSFAEVAYLLWYEHLPSRREFDKFLHELRSSIELPEQTSMILRLFPRAATPMEVLRTAISSLGHYDPDSGNTSREACLRKALRLTARIGSIISAHQRLRQGEEPIKPIPGRSIAFNFLYTLFGKEPEPLLERIFDVCLILHADHELNASTFAARVTAATLSDMYSSVVSAIGALKGPLHGGANEQVMRMLLDIGEPSRAEEWVRNALAQKVKIPGFGHRVYKTEDPRATVLRRHAEALARHTGDSRWYDISRQVEKTMFEYAQREGKRIYPNVDFYSASVYHSMGIPTELFTPIFAMSRISGWTAHILEQWSNNRLIRPRAEYTGPARRSYVPIEQRG
;
A
#
# COMPACT_ATOMS: atom_id res chain seq x y z
N MET A 1 -42.20 -71.49 3.35
CA MET A 1 -42.09 -70.14 3.92
C MET A 1 -41.63 -69.19 2.84
N ALA A 2 -42.50 -68.30 2.39
CA ALA A 2 -42.31 -67.44 1.19
C ALA A 2 -41.56 -66.20 1.56
N ALA A 3 -40.58 -65.78 0.72
CA ALA A 3 -39.92 -64.48 0.78
C ALA A 3 -40.78 -63.39 0.09
N PRO A 4 -40.82 -62.19 0.56
CA PRO A 4 -41.55 -61.07 -0.07
C PRO A 4 -40.79 -60.50 -1.24
N SER A 5 -41.48 -60.33 -2.37
CA SER A 5 -41.03 -59.66 -3.59
C SER A 5 -40.88 -58.14 -3.40
N GLY A 6 -39.67 -57.66 -3.56
CA GLY A 6 -39.43 -56.20 -3.69
C GLY A 6 -39.83 -55.74 -5.11
N LYS A 7 -40.65 -54.67 -5.18
CA LYS A 7 -40.93 -53.98 -6.44
C LYS A 7 -39.70 -53.12 -6.84
N PRO A 8 -39.39 -53.00 -8.16
CA PRO A 8 -38.30 -52.10 -8.58
C PRO A 8 -38.78 -50.65 -8.44
N GLU A 9 -37.97 -49.82 -7.78
CA GLU A 9 -38.15 -48.34 -7.74
C GLU A 9 -37.99 -47.74 -9.15
N SER A 10 -38.95 -46.92 -9.55
CA SER A 10 -38.99 -46.28 -10.86
C SER A 10 -37.85 -45.26 -11.03
N THR A 11 -37.13 -45.41 -12.12
CA THR A 11 -35.97 -44.54 -12.48
C THR A 11 -36.38 -43.13 -12.96
N ASP A 12 -37.64 -42.76 -12.92
CA ASP A 12 -38.18 -41.53 -13.53
C ASP A 12 -38.16 -40.28 -12.62
N GLU A 13 -37.93 -40.42 -11.33
CA GLU A 13 -37.91 -39.26 -10.42
C GLU A 13 -36.60 -38.43 -10.45
N LYS A 14 -35.56 -38.87 -11.18
CA LYS A 14 -34.22 -38.23 -11.16
C LYS A 14 -33.98 -37.24 -12.30
N ARG A 15 -34.96 -36.97 -13.16
CA ARG A 15 -34.80 -36.03 -14.29
C ARG A 15 -35.73 -34.83 -14.18
N CYS A 16 -35.25 -33.68 -14.71
CA CYS A 16 -36.05 -32.45 -14.80
C CYS A 16 -37.16 -32.63 -15.85
N PRO A 17 -38.46 -32.41 -15.51
CA PRO A 17 -39.58 -32.59 -16.45
C PRO A 17 -39.54 -31.62 -17.65
N ALA A 18 -38.84 -30.52 -17.56
CA ALA A 18 -38.81 -29.47 -18.60
C ALA A 18 -37.66 -29.61 -19.61
N CYS A 19 -36.53 -30.27 -19.25
CA CYS A 19 -35.35 -30.37 -20.12
C CYS A 19 -34.71 -31.76 -20.23
N GLY A 20 -35.24 -32.79 -19.53
CA GLY A 20 -34.76 -34.17 -19.58
C GLY A 20 -33.37 -34.39 -18.94
N GLN A 21 -32.70 -33.38 -18.43
CA GLN A 21 -31.38 -33.52 -17.82
C GLN A 21 -31.44 -34.08 -16.38
N PRO A 22 -30.41 -34.81 -15.91
CA PRO A 22 -30.38 -35.30 -14.53
C PRO A 22 -30.44 -34.10 -13.58
N ARG A 23 -31.28 -34.17 -12.54
CA ARG A 23 -31.30 -33.15 -11.48
C ARG A 23 -29.92 -33.16 -10.81
N PRO A 24 -29.32 -31.96 -10.58
CA PRO A 24 -28.10 -31.89 -9.83
C PRO A 24 -28.31 -32.52 -8.45
N ALA A 25 -27.30 -33.25 -7.97
CA ALA A 25 -27.32 -33.83 -6.63
C ALA A 25 -27.72 -32.80 -5.60
N PRO A 26 -28.51 -33.15 -4.58
CA PRO A 26 -28.87 -32.21 -3.52
C PRO A 26 -27.57 -31.64 -2.91
N VAL A 27 -27.46 -30.33 -2.89
CA VAL A 27 -26.36 -29.63 -2.22
C VAL A 27 -26.33 -30.14 -0.79
N PRO A 28 -25.18 -30.64 -0.28
CA PRO A 28 -25.10 -31.12 1.10
C PRO A 28 -25.66 -30.02 2.03
N ALA A 29 -26.53 -30.43 2.96
CA ALA A 29 -27.02 -29.50 3.99
C ALA A 29 -25.84 -28.79 4.63
N GLU A 30 -25.90 -27.46 4.72
CA GLU A 30 -24.88 -26.68 5.44
C GLU A 30 -24.70 -27.30 6.83
N PRO A 31 -23.46 -27.52 7.29
CA PRO A 31 -23.23 -27.99 8.65
C PRO A 31 -23.93 -27.05 9.62
N PRO A 32 -24.42 -27.55 10.77
CA PRO A 32 -25.13 -26.73 11.75
C PRO A 32 -24.27 -25.51 12.06
N ARG A 33 -24.85 -24.32 12.04
CA ARG A 33 -24.19 -23.03 12.30
C ARG A 33 -23.57 -23.11 13.71
N GLY A 34 -22.29 -23.51 13.74
CA GLY A 34 -21.46 -23.30 14.93
C GLY A 34 -21.49 -21.82 15.28
N GLU A 35 -21.25 -21.51 16.53
CA GLU A 35 -21.29 -20.18 17.16
C GLU A 35 -21.03 -19.06 16.15
N THR A 36 -22.01 -18.19 15.94
CA THR A 36 -21.94 -17.08 15.00
C THR A 36 -20.72 -16.25 15.33
N ALA A 37 -19.69 -16.33 14.49
CA ALA A 37 -18.53 -15.46 14.59
C ALA A 37 -19.10 -14.04 14.66
N ARG A 38 -18.95 -13.37 15.80
CA ARG A 38 -19.49 -12.02 16.03
C ARG A 38 -18.90 -11.10 14.95
N PHE A 39 -19.77 -10.36 14.26
CA PHE A 39 -19.36 -9.31 13.34
C PHE A 39 -18.39 -8.36 14.05
N LYS A 40 -17.20 -8.19 13.49
CA LYS A 40 -16.21 -7.19 13.93
C LYS A 40 -16.14 -6.08 12.90
N ALA A 41 -16.51 -4.87 13.33
CA ALA A 41 -16.50 -3.70 12.46
C ALA A 41 -15.07 -3.44 11.92
N GLY A 42 -14.95 -3.25 10.60
CA GLY A 42 -13.66 -3.00 9.97
C GLY A 42 -12.66 -4.15 10.06
N LEU A 43 -13.11 -5.37 10.37
CA LEU A 43 -12.27 -6.57 10.59
C LEU A 43 -11.19 -6.36 11.67
N GLU A 44 -11.43 -5.53 12.67
CA GLU A 44 -10.47 -5.26 13.74
C GLU A 44 -10.18 -6.54 14.53
N ASP A 45 -8.89 -6.87 14.71
CA ASP A 45 -8.38 -8.12 15.32
C ASP A 45 -8.86 -9.42 14.65
N VAL A 46 -9.26 -9.35 13.39
CA VAL A 46 -9.58 -10.54 12.60
C VAL A 46 -8.36 -10.96 11.79
N VAL A 47 -7.89 -12.18 12.00
CA VAL A 47 -6.86 -12.79 11.16
C VAL A 47 -7.48 -13.15 9.81
N ALA A 48 -7.22 -12.34 8.79
CA ALA A 48 -7.80 -12.51 7.46
C ALA A 48 -6.99 -13.45 6.55
N GLY A 49 -5.79 -13.81 6.94
CA GLY A 49 -4.91 -14.71 6.18
C GLY A 49 -3.57 -14.88 6.86
N THR A 50 -2.70 -15.66 6.23
CA THR A 50 -1.30 -15.83 6.64
C THR A 50 -0.37 -15.17 5.65
N SER A 51 0.81 -14.72 6.11
CA SER A 51 1.86 -14.16 5.29
C SER A 51 3.22 -14.43 5.90
N SER A 52 4.21 -14.71 5.06
CA SER A 52 5.63 -14.84 5.45
C SER A 52 6.45 -13.59 5.08
N ILE A 53 5.82 -12.55 4.55
CA ILE A 53 6.50 -11.37 3.98
C ILE A 53 6.91 -10.40 5.08
N CYS A 54 5.99 -10.08 5.99
CA CYS A 54 6.17 -9.02 6.97
C CYS A 54 5.55 -9.43 8.32
N LEU A 55 6.29 -9.16 9.40
CA LEU A 55 5.79 -9.23 10.77
C LEU A 55 5.74 -7.83 11.36
N VAL A 56 4.56 -7.45 11.88
CA VAL A 56 4.37 -6.23 12.67
C VAL A 56 4.07 -6.63 14.11
N ASP A 57 5.07 -6.54 14.99
CA ASP A 57 4.90 -6.77 16.41
C ASP A 57 4.58 -5.44 17.12
N GLY A 58 3.29 -5.25 17.38
CA GLY A 58 2.81 -3.99 17.95
C GLY A 58 3.15 -3.81 19.44
N LEU A 59 3.46 -4.88 20.18
CA LEU A 59 3.83 -4.83 21.59
C LEU A 59 5.30 -4.50 21.78
N GLU A 60 6.15 -5.16 21.00
CA GLU A 60 7.60 -4.97 21.02
C GLU A 60 8.06 -3.78 20.15
N GLY A 61 7.18 -3.18 19.34
CA GLY A 61 7.55 -2.10 18.42
C GLY A 61 8.52 -2.56 17.35
N ARG A 62 8.34 -3.79 16.82
CA ARG A 62 9.23 -4.42 15.88
C ARG A 62 8.57 -4.63 14.53
N LEU A 63 9.33 -4.37 13.47
CA LEU A 63 8.95 -4.62 12.09
C LEU A 63 10.02 -5.48 11.43
N LEU A 64 9.60 -6.63 10.88
CA LEU A 64 10.50 -7.52 10.15
C LEU A 64 10.03 -7.67 8.70
N TYR A 65 10.96 -7.63 7.74
CA TYR A 65 10.74 -8.06 6.36
C TYR A 65 11.46 -9.39 6.13
N ARG A 66 10.71 -10.46 5.84
CA ARG A 66 11.27 -11.82 5.68
C ARG A 66 12.23 -12.22 6.81
N GLY A 67 11.94 -11.79 8.04
CA GLY A 67 12.75 -12.09 9.22
C GLY A 67 13.89 -11.11 9.52
N TYR A 68 14.19 -10.16 8.63
CA TYR A 68 15.20 -9.12 8.87
C TYR A 68 14.58 -7.89 9.52
N ASP A 69 15.26 -7.35 10.53
CA ASP A 69 14.78 -6.16 11.24
C ASP A 69 14.82 -4.93 10.33
N ILE A 70 13.78 -4.09 10.41
CA ILE A 70 13.68 -2.88 9.60
C ILE A 70 14.80 -1.88 9.91
N LEU A 71 15.30 -1.86 11.14
CA LEU A 71 16.41 -0.98 11.53
C LEU A 71 17.69 -1.37 10.81
N ASP A 72 18.00 -2.68 10.75
CA ASP A 72 19.18 -3.20 10.04
C ASP A 72 19.05 -2.96 8.53
N LEU A 73 17.86 -3.20 7.96
CA LEU A 73 17.62 -2.95 6.54
C LEU A 73 17.73 -1.46 6.19
N ALA A 74 17.23 -0.58 7.05
CA ALA A 74 17.33 0.86 6.85
C ALA A 74 18.77 1.37 6.94
N GLU A 75 19.62 0.74 7.76
CA GLU A 75 21.00 1.15 7.95
C GLU A 75 21.92 0.59 6.85
N HIS A 76 21.79 -0.67 6.50
CA HIS A 76 22.77 -1.41 5.69
C HIS A 76 22.32 -1.75 4.28
N SER A 77 21.01 -1.76 3.99
CA SER A 77 20.47 -2.18 2.71
C SER A 77 20.12 -1.00 1.78
N SER A 78 19.66 -1.32 0.58
CA SER A 78 19.06 -0.40 -0.37
C SER A 78 17.62 -0.80 -0.69
N PHE A 79 16.81 0.12 -1.20
CA PHE A 79 15.44 -0.21 -1.59
C PHE A 79 15.37 -1.32 -2.65
N ALA A 80 16.32 -1.34 -3.58
CA ALA A 80 16.40 -2.40 -4.59
C ALA A 80 16.66 -3.78 -3.95
N GLU A 81 17.53 -3.85 -2.95
CA GLU A 81 17.82 -5.09 -2.22
C GLU A 81 16.62 -5.54 -1.39
N VAL A 82 15.92 -4.60 -0.74
CA VAL A 82 14.67 -4.90 -0.01
C VAL A 82 13.58 -5.40 -0.97
N ALA A 83 13.41 -4.82 -2.15
CA ALA A 83 12.48 -5.33 -3.15
C ALA A 83 12.84 -6.77 -3.58
N TYR A 84 14.12 -7.05 -3.79
CA TYR A 84 14.60 -8.41 -4.05
C TYR A 84 14.23 -9.35 -2.88
N LEU A 85 14.56 -8.98 -1.65
CA LEU A 85 14.26 -9.77 -0.45
C LEU A 85 12.77 -10.13 -0.35
N LEU A 86 11.88 -9.15 -0.57
CA LEU A 86 10.44 -9.37 -0.50
C LEU A 86 9.93 -10.39 -1.53
N TRP A 87 10.52 -10.39 -2.75
CA TRP A 87 10.08 -11.26 -3.86
C TRP A 87 10.75 -12.63 -3.89
N TYR A 88 12.05 -12.70 -3.53
CA TYR A 88 12.85 -13.93 -3.60
C TYR A 88 13.05 -14.60 -2.24
N GLU A 89 12.57 -13.99 -1.14
CA GLU A 89 12.51 -14.55 0.22
C GLU A 89 13.86 -14.65 0.94
N HIS A 90 14.95 -14.19 0.33
CA HIS A 90 16.30 -14.15 0.90
C HIS A 90 17.06 -12.93 0.40
N LEU A 91 18.09 -12.51 1.12
CA LEU A 91 19.01 -11.48 0.63
C LEU A 91 19.81 -12.02 -0.55
N PRO A 92 20.05 -11.21 -1.60
CA PRO A 92 20.76 -11.66 -2.78
C PRO A 92 22.25 -11.90 -2.49
N SER A 93 22.84 -12.89 -3.13
CA SER A 93 24.28 -12.93 -3.34
C SER A 93 24.72 -11.77 -4.25
N ARG A 94 25.99 -11.41 -4.25
CA ARG A 94 26.49 -10.33 -5.11
C ARG A 94 26.12 -10.52 -6.58
N ARG A 95 26.26 -11.75 -7.11
CA ARG A 95 25.91 -12.07 -8.49
C ARG A 95 24.42 -11.90 -8.79
N GLU A 96 23.57 -12.35 -7.90
CA GLU A 96 22.10 -12.21 -8.03
C GLU A 96 21.72 -10.74 -8.00
N PHE A 97 22.31 -9.96 -7.10
CA PHE A 97 22.02 -8.55 -6.97
C PHE A 97 22.46 -7.75 -8.18
N ASP A 98 23.66 -8.00 -8.71
CA ASP A 98 24.16 -7.33 -9.93
C ASP A 98 23.24 -7.61 -11.12
N LYS A 99 22.77 -8.86 -11.29
CA LYS A 99 21.80 -9.22 -12.33
C LYS A 99 20.48 -8.49 -12.13
N PHE A 100 19.95 -8.52 -10.91
CA PHE A 100 18.70 -7.86 -10.56
C PHE A 100 18.74 -6.35 -10.77
N LEU A 101 19.82 -5.70 -10.36
CA LEU A 101 20.05 -4.27 -10.58
C LEU A 101 20.11 -3.92 -12.08
N HIS A 102 20.75 -4.77 -12.88
CA HIS A 102 20.81 -4.57 -14.34
C HIS A 102 19.39 -4.61 -14.94
N GLU A 103 18.58 -5.61 -14.58
CA GLU A 103 17.20 -5.75 -15.07
C GLU A 103 16.31 -4.59 -14.58
N LEU A 104 16.44 -4.19 -13.32
CA LEU A 104 15.67 -3.09 -12.72
C LEU A 104 15.99 -1.75 -13.42
N ARG A 105 17.27 -1.45 -13.58
CA ARG A 105 17.75 -0.19 -14.18
C ARG A 105 17.42 -0.09 -15.66
N SER A 106 17.46 -1.21 -16.40
CA SER A 106 17.06 -1.25 -17.81
C SER A 106 15.54 -1.11 -18.02
N SER A 107 14.75 -1.31 -16.97
CA SER A 107 13.28 -1.25 -17.01
C SER A 107 12.69 0.10 -16.57
N ILE A 108 13.52 1.07 -16.19
CA ILE A 108 13.07 2.34 -15.57
C ILE A 108 12.42 3.31 -16.55
N GLU A 109 12.75 3.22 -17.84
CA GLU A 109 12.20 4.09 -18.89
C GLU A 109 10.73 3.71 -19.16
N LEU A 110 9.90 4.74 -19.31
CA LEU A 110 8.48 4.54 -19.62
C LEU A 110 8.31 4.15 -21.09
N PRO A 111 7.37 3.24 -21.40
CA PRO A 111 6.91 3.04 -22.78
C PRO A 111 6.43 4.36 -23.39
N GLU A 112 6.67 4.57 -24.67
CA GLU A 112 6.27 5.78 -25.38
C GLU A 112 4.75 6.04 -25.23
N GLN A 113 3.95 5.00 -25.36
CA GLN A 113 2.50 5.09 -25.21
C GLN A 113 2.09 5.59 -23.83
N THR A 114 2.76 5.14 -22.75
CA THR A 114 2.50 5.64 -21.40
C THR A 114 2.88 7.12 -21.28
N SER A 115 3.99 7.52 -21.88
CA SER A 115 4.42 8.93 -21.94
C SER A 115 3.42 9.80 -22.70
N MET A 116 2.84 9.30 -23.79
CA MET A 116 1.76 9.97 -24.52
C MET A 116 0.49 10.12 -23.70
N ILE A 117 0.08 9.05 -22.98
CA ILE A 117 -1.09 9.07 -22.10
C ILE A 117 -0.93 10.12 -20.99
N LEU A 118 0.26 10.21 -20.39
CA LEU A 118 0.54 11.20 -19.35
C LEU A 118 0.33 12.64 -19.82
N ARG A 119 0.59 12.95 -21.09
CA ARG A 119 0.39 14.28 -21.71
C ARG A 119 -1.09 14.63 -21.93
N LEU A 120 -1.98 13.64 -21.96
CA LEU A 120 -3.42 13.83 -22.17
C LEU A 120 -4.18 14.17 -20.88
N PHE A 121 -3.57 13.97 -19.71
CA PHE A 121 -4.25 14.30 -18.46
C PHE A 121 -4.36 15.81 -18.24
N PRO A 122 -5.50 16.28 -17.73
CA PRO A 122 -5.66 17.65 -17.30
C PRO A 122 -4.60 18.02 -16.23
N ARG A 123 -4.04 19.22 -16.28
CA ARG A 123 -3.10 19.69 -15.26
C ARG A 123 -3.67 19.69 -13.82
N ALA A 124 -4.98 19.80 -13.70
CA ALA A 124 -5.72 19.75 -12.45
C ALA A 124 -5.89 18.33 -11.88
N ALA A 125 -5.61 17.28 -12.67
CA ALA A 125 -5.71 15.90 -12.20
C ALA A 125 -4.71 15.66 -11.06
N THR A 126 -5.17 15.01 -9.98
CA THR A 126 -4.31 14.76 -8.83
C THR A 126 -3.28 13.66 -9.15
N PRO A 127 -2.07 13.72 -8.56
CA PRO A 127 -1.02 12.72 -8.83
C PRO A 127 -1.48 11.26 -8.60
N MET A 128 -2.28 10.99 -7.58
CA MET A 128 -2.81 9.64 -7.32
C MET A 128 -3.84 9.16 -8.36
N GLU A 129 -4.62 10.08 -8.94
CA GLU A 129 -5.58 9.74 -10.02
C GLU A 129 -4.84 9.36 -11.29
N VAL A 130 -3.84 10.15 -11.63
CA VAL A 130 -3.01 9.87 -12.80
C VAL A 130 -2.20 8.59 -12.61
N LEU A 131 -1.60 8.39 -11.44
CA LEU A 131 -0.85 7.19 -11.13
C LEU A 131 -1.70 5.92 -11.31
N ARG A 132 -2.93 5.90 -10.77
CA ARG A 132 -3.87 4.79 -10.92
C ARG A 132 -4.11 4.44 -12.39
N THR A 133 -4.37 5.44 -13.21
CA THR A 133 -4.70 5.25 -14.63
C THR A 133 -3.46 4.87 -15.44
N ALA A 134 -2.31 5.49 -15.16
CA ALA A 134 -1.05 5.17 -15.82
C ALA A 134 -0.59 3.73 -15.52
N ILE A 135 -0.67 3.29 -14.26
CA ILE A 135 -0.37 1.89 -13.91
C ILE A 135 -1.31 0.92 -14.62
N SER A 136 -2.60 1.21 -14.69
CA SER A 136 -3.55 0.38 -15.45
C SER A 136 -3.16 0.29 -16.92
N SER A 137 -2.76 1.41 -17.54
CA SER A 137 -2.35 1.44 -18.95
C SER A 137 -1.10 0.64 -19.24
N LEU A 138 -0.15 0.57 -18.29
CA LEU A 138 1.08 -0.23 -18.46
C LEU A 138 0.80 -1.71 -18.75
N GLY A 139 -0.29 -2.27 -18.22
CA GLY A 139 -0.68 -3.65 -18.44
C GLY A 139 -0.94 -3.99 -19.91
N HIS A 140 -1.37 -3.01 -20.72
CA HIS A 140 -1.63 -3.20 -22.14
C HIS A 140 -0.34 -3.27 -22.99
N TYR A 141 0.76 -2.73 -22.48
CA TYR A 141 2.04 -2.66 -23.17
C TYR A 141 3.10 -3.55 -22.52
N ASP A 142 2.73 -4.38 -21.56
CA ASP A 142 3.64 -5.32 -20.92
C ASP A 142 3.78 -6.60 -21.78
N PRO A 143 4.99 -7.00 -22.18
CA PRO A 143 5.20 -8.19 -23.00
C PRO A 143 4.79 -9.50 -22.31
N ASP A 144 4.71 -9.50 -20.98
CA ASP A 144 4.26 -10.64 -20.19
C ASP A 144 2.79 -10.53 -19.74
N SER A 145 1.98 -9.60 -20.27
CA SER A 145 0.63 -9.29 -19.71
C SER A 145 -0.26 -10.53 -19.53
N GLY A 146 -0.31 -11.43 -20.50
CA GLY A 146 -1.08 -12.68 -20.45
C GLY A 146 -0.39 -13.86 -19.77
N ASN A 147 0.88 -13.71 -19.35
CA ASN A 147 1.66 -14.81 -18.76
C ASN A 147 1.54 -14.77 -17.23
N THR A 148 1.04 -15.87 -16.63
CA THR A 148 0.81 -16.00 -15.18
C THR A 148 1.89 -16.83 -14.47
N SER A 149 2.97 -17.24 -15.18
CA SER A 149 4.08 -17.93 -14.52
C SER A 149 4.74 -17.04 -13.45
N ARG A 150 5.32 -17.65 -12.41
CA ARG A 150 6.00 -16.93 -11.33
C ARG A 150 7.09 -16.00 -11.90
N GLU A 151 7.87 -16.49 -12.87
CA GLU A 151 8.95 -15.73 -13.50
C GLU A 151 8.43 -14.51 -14.26
N ALA A 152 7.34 -14.64 -15.01
CA ALA A 152 6.72 -13.53 -15.71
C ALA A 152 6.12 -12.50 -14.70
N CYS A 153 5.54 -12.98 -13.62
CA CYS A 153 5.01 -12.13 -12.56
C CYS A 153 6.11 -11.38 -11.82
N LEU A 154 7.27 -11.98 -11.57
CA LEU A 154 8.46 -11.31 -11.04
C LEU A 154 8.97 -10.21 -11.97
N ARG A 155 9.02 -10.45 -13.30
CA ARG A 155 9.39 -9.41 -14.27
C ARG A 155 8.36 -8.26 -14.32
N LYS A 156 7.06 -8.55 -14.17
CA LYS A 156 6.02 -7.51 -14.04
C LYS A 156 6.24 -6.68 -12.77
N ALA A 157 6.47 -7.32 -11.63
CA ALA A 157 6.75 -6.65 -10.36
C ALA A 157 7.97 -5.71 -10.47
N LEU A 158 9.04 -6.20 -11.10
CA LEU A 158 10.25 -5.43 -11.36
C LEU A 158 9.97 -4.20 -12.24
N ARG A 159 9.27 -4.37 -13.38
CA ARG A 159 8.92 -3.26 -14.28
C ARG A 159 8.01 -2.24 -13.62
N LEU A 160 7.02 -2.68 -12.85
CA LEU A 160 6.14 -1.80 -12.09
C LEU A 160 6.93 -0.96 -11.09
N THR A 161 7.80 -1.59 -10.31
CA THR A 161 8.62 -0.92 -9.30
C THR A 161 9.63 0.05 -9.94
N ALA A 162 10.22 -0.32 -11.08
CA ALA A 162 11.13 0.55 -11.80
C ALA A 162 10.45 1.81 -12.37
N ARG A 163 9.20 1.69 -12.87
CA ARG A 163 8.51 2.73 -13.65
C ARG A 163 7.68 3.68 -12.84
N ILE A 164 7.21 3.27 -11.66
CA ILE A 164 6.26 4.07 -10.87
C ILE A 164 6.80 5.46 -10.53
N GLY A 165 8.08 5.57 -10.18
CA GLY A 165 8.74 6.86 -9.92
C GLY A 165 8.78 7.76 -11.15
N SER A 166 9.07 7.19 -12.32
CA SER A 166 9.07 7.93 -13.59
C SER A 166 7.69 8.45 -13.98
N ILE A 167 6.62 7.72 -13.67
CA ILE A 167 5.23 8.21 -13.86
C ILE A 167 4.97 9.43 -12.99
N ILE A 168 5.33 9.35 -11.70
CA ILE A 168 5.07 10.41 -10.72
C ILE A 168 5.82 11.69 -11.10
N SER A 169 7.12 11.60 -11.37
CA SER A 169 7.95 12.75 -11.72
C SER A 169 7.56 13.35 -13.07
N ALA A 170 7.28 12.52 -14.09
CA ALA A 170 6.84 12.98 -15.40
C ALA A 170 5.50 13.73 -15.31
N HIS A 171 4.53 13.21 -14.58
CA HIS A 171 3.26 13.90 -14.36
C HIS A 171 3.44 15.23 -13.65
N GLN A 172 4.26 15.29 -12.60
CA GLN A 172 4.52 16.52 -11.85
C GLN A 172 5.13 17.60 -12.75
N ARG A 173 6.09 17.26 -13.58
CA ARG A 173 6.68 18.19 -14.53
C ARG A 173 5.67 18.69 -15.58
N LEU A 174 4.87 17.79 -16.14
CA LEU A 174 3.79 18.16 -17.07
C LEU A 174 2.76 19.10 -16.45
N ARG A 175 2.40 18.92 -15.17
CA ARG A 175 1.54 19.86 -14.44
C ARG A 175 2.14 21.25 -14.32
N GLN A 176 3.46 21.33 -14.17
CA GLN A 176 4.21 22.60 -14.12
C GLN A 176 4.44 23.21 -15.50
N GLY A 177 4.07 22.51 -16.58
CA GLY A 177 4.31 22.96 -17.95
C GLY A 177 5.72 22.67 -18.45
N GLU A 178 6.41 21.75 -17.78
CA GLU A 178 7.76 21.33 -18.11
C GLU A 178 7.77 19.97 -18.80
N GLU A 179 8.80 19.72 -19.64
CA GLU A 179 8.98 18.42 -20.27
C GLU A 179 9.51 17.38 -19.26
N PRO A 180 9.00 16.13 -19.32
CA PRO A 180 9.55 15.04 -18.54
C PRO A 180 11.03 14.81 -18.83
N ILE A 181 11.81 14.53 -17.80
CA ILE A 181 13.23 14.21 -17.90
C ILE A 181 13.38 12.69 -17.93
N LYS A 182 14.24 12.21 -18.85
CA LYS A 182 14.58 10.79 -18.91
C LYS A 182 15.48 10.37 -17.75
N PRO A 183 15.25 9.19 -17.13
CA PRO A 183 16.12 8.67 -16.10
C PRO A 183 17.53 8.40 -16.65
N ILE A 184 18.55 8.53 -15.79
CA ILE A 184 19.93 8.20 -16.13
C ILE A 184 20.13 6.68 -15.96
N PRO A 185 20.53 5.96 -17.03
CA PRO A 185 20.81 4.53 -16.92
C PRO A 185 21.90 4.23 -15.86
N GLY A 186 21.75 3.12 -15.15
CA GLY A 186 22.74 2.68 -14.17
C GLY A 186 22.63 3.31 -12.77
N ARG A 187 21.83 4.35 -12.59
CA ARG A 187 21.60 4.98 -11.28
C ARG A 187 20.50 4.26 -10.50
N SER A 188 20.40 4.54 -9.19
CA SER A 188 19.39 3.98 -8.29
C SER A 188 17.98 4.52 -8.62
N ILE A 189 16.95 3.83 -8.09
CA ILE A 189 15.56 4.31 -8.16
C ILE A 189 15.43 5.66 -7.43
N ALA A 190 16.04 5.79 -6.25
CA ALA A 190 16.03 7.02 -5.46
C ALA A 190 16.68 8.18 -6.20
N PHE A 191 17.87 7.95 -6.77
CA PHE A 191 18.56 8.95 -7.61
C PHE A 191 17.67 9.41 -8.75
N ASN A 192 17.18 8.45 -9.55
CA ASN A 192 16.42 8.77 -10.75
C ASN A 192 15.11 9.49 -10.45
N PHE A 193 14.42 9.13 -9.35
CA PHE A 193 13.23 9.87 -8.95
C PHE A 193 13.53 11.33 -8.64
N LEU A 194 14.51 11.59 -7.79
CA LEU A 194 14.88 12.95 -7.42
C LEU A 194 15.43 13.75 -8.63
N TYR A 195 16.26 13.12 -9.44
CA TYR A 195 16.79 13.71 -10.67
C TYR A 195 15.68 14.10 -11.65
N THR A 196 14.77 13.18 -11.95
CA THR A 196 13.69 13.43 -12.91
C THR A 196 12.64 14.39 -12.39
N LEU A 197 12.49 14.49 -11.06
CA LEU A 197 11.57 15.43 -10.41
C LEU A 197 12.13 16.87 -10.45
N PHE A 198 13.41 17.05 -10.09
CA PHE A 198 14.00 18.38 -9.88
C PHE A 198 14.86 18.87 -11.03
N GLY A 199 15.21 18.02 -11.99
CA GLY A 199 16.07 18.39 -13.14
C GLY A 199 17.54 18.58 -12.78
N LYS A 200 17.97 18.16 -11.59
CA LYS A 200 19.36 18.23 -11.12
C LYS A 200 19.75 16.95 -10.38
N GLU A 201 21.03 16.58 -10.45
CA GLU A 201 21.53 15.43 -9.70
C GLU A 201 21.35 15.66 -8.20
N PRO A 202 20.77 14.68 -7.46
CA PRO A 202 20.65 14.77 -6.03
C PRO A 202 22.02 14.64 -5.34
N GLU A 203 22.20 15.35 -4.25
CA GLU A 203 23.35 15.13 -3.38
C GLU A 203 23.28 13.73 -2.75
N PRO A 204 24.42 13.07 -2.51
CA PRO A 204 24.45 11.70 -1.99
C PRO A 204 23.66 11.51 -0.69
N LEU A 205 23.65 12.51 0.19
CA LEU A 205 22.86 12.48 1.42
C LEU A 205 21.35 12.42 1.13
N LEU A 206 20.86 13.25 0.20
CA LEU A 206 19.45 13.28 -0.17
C LEU A 206 19.03 11.98 -0.85
N GLU A 207 19.87 11.43 -1.74
CA GLU A 207 19.64 10.12 -2.37
C GLU A 207 19.51 9.03 -1.29
N ARG A 208 20.45 8.98 -0.33
CA ARG A 208 20.44 7.96 0.73
C ARG A 208 19.20 8.09 1.62
N ILE A 209 18.87 9.31 2.06
CA ILE A 209 17.69 9.53 2.92
C ILE A 209 16.41 9.12 2.19
N PHE A 210 16.29 9.47 0.91
CA PHE A 210 15.12 9.08 0.11
C PHE A 210 15.04 7.56 -0.09
N ASP A 211 16.16 6.89 -0.34
CA ASP A 211 16.22 5.43 -0.44
C ASP A 211 15.79 4.75 0.87
N VAL A 212 16.22 5.27 2.03
CA VAL A 212 15.76 4.80 3.34
C VAL A 212 14.25 5.01 3.51
N CYS A 213 13.72 6.16 3.10
CA CYS A 213 12.26 6.37 3.11
C CYS A 213 11.52 5.30 2.31
N LEU A 214 12.05 4.91 1.14
CA LEU A 214 11.46 3.82 0.35
C LEU A 214 11.54 2.47 1.07
N ILE A 215 12.66 2.15 1.73
CA ILE A 215 12.79 0.94 2.55
C ILE A 215 11.72 0.87 3.64
N LEU A 216 11.55 1.97 4.40
CA LEU A 216 10.64 2.02 5.53
C LEU A 216 9.16 1.91 5.16
N HIS A 217 8.79 2.24 3.92
CA HIS A 217 7.43 2.17 3.43
C HIS A 217 7.15 0.94 2.56
N ALA A 218 8.16 0.10 2.27
CA ALA A 218 8.08 -1.00 1.30
C ALA A 218 6.98 -2.01 1.61
N ASP A 219 6.78 -2.37 2.88
CA ASP A 219 5.67 -3.22 3.30
C ASP A 219 5.18 -2.90 4.72
N HIS A 220 4.00 -3.38 5.07
CA HIS A 220 3.44 -3.30 6.43
C HIS A 220 2.25 -4.25 6.56
N GLU A 221 2.48 -5.54 6.35
CA GLU A 221 1.49 -6.61 6.51
C GLU A 221 0.19 -6.38 5.70
N LEU A 222 -0.94 -6.89 6.18
CA LEU A 222 -2.26 -6.78 5.53
C LEU A 222 -2.94 -5.41 5.83
N ASN A 223 -2.22 -4.30 5.59
CA ASN A 223 -2.86 -2.99 5.59
C ASN A 223 -3.94 -2.89 4.50
N ALA A 224 -4.76 -1.83 4.54
CA ALA A 224 -5.94 -1.72 3.68
C ALA A 224 -5.63 -1.85 2.18
N SER A 225 -4.53 -1.25 1.68
CA SER A 225 -4.16 -1.34 0.26
C SER A 225 -3.58 -2.71 -0.11
N THR A 226 -2.79 -3.31 0.75
CA THR A 226 -2.29 -4.68 0.56
C THR A 226 -3.44 -5.69 0.55
N PHE A 227 -4.41 -5.53 1.46
CA PHE A 227 -5.58 -6.40 1.50
C PHE A 227 -6.44 -6.24 0.23
N ALA A 228 -6.65 -5.02 -0.27
CA ALA A 228 -7.34 -4.76 -1.53
C ALA A 228 -6.64 -5.44 -2.73
N ALA A 229 -5.30 -5.38 -2.78
CA ALA A 229 -4.50 -6.10 -3.79
C ALA A 229 -4.72 -7.61 -3.71
N ARG A 230 -4.67 -8.20 -2.50
CA ARG A 230 -4.86 -9.64 -2.30
C ARG A 230 -6.28 -10.09 -2.64
N VAL A 231 -7.31 -9.31 -2.32
CA VAL A 231 -8.70 -9.60 -2.70
C VAL A 231 -8.83 -9.68 -4.22
N THR A 232 -8.26 -8.72 -4.95
CA THR A 232 -8.26 -8.72 -6.41
C THR A 232 -7.44 -9.89 -6.96
N ALA A 233 -6.23 -10.12 -6.46
CA ALA A 233 -5.37 -11.23 -6.87
C ALA A 233 -6.02 -12.60 -6.61
N ALA A 234 -6.77 -12.75 -5.51
CA ALA A 234 -7.46 -13.98 -5.15
C ALA A 234 -8.52 -14.41 -6.17
N THR A 235 -9.00 -13.50 -7.01
CA THR A 235 -9.89 -13.80 -8.14
C THR A 235 -9.14 -14.33 -9.37
N LEU A 236 -7.80 -14.43 -9.32
CA LEU A 236 -6.90 -14.70 -10.45
C LEU A 236 -6.90 -13.61 -11.51
N SER A 237 -7.27 -12.37 -11.13
CA SER A 237 -7.05 -11.21 -11.96
C SER A 237 -5.55 -10.90 -12.08
N ASP A 238 -5.17 -10.13 -13.11
CA ASP A 238 -3.76 -9.82 -13.37
C ASP A 238 -3.11 -8.92 -12.31
N MET A 239 -1.76 -8.82 -12.35
CA MET A 239 -0.98 -8.03 -11.39
C MET A 239 -1.29 -6.53 -11.48
N TYR A 240 -1.51 -5.99 -12.68
CA TYR A 240 -1.82 -4.56 -12.86
C TYR A 240 -3.15 -4.19 -12.21
N SER A 241 -4.19 -4.99 -12.44
CA SER A 241 -5.51 -4.84 -11.80
C SER A 241 -5.40 -4.88 -10.27
N SER A 242 -4.60 -5.81 -9.74
CA SER A 242 -4.38 -5.95 -8.29
C SER A 242 -3.64 -4.73 -7.70
N VAL A 243 -2.62 -4.22 -8.39
CA VAL A 243 -1.89 -3.00 -7.98
C VAL A 243 -2.78 -1.75 -8.10
N VAL A 244 -3.62 -1.64 -9.14
CA VAL A 244 -4.59 -0.55 -9.30
C VAL A 244 -5.59 -0.53 -8.14
N SER A 245 -6.06 -1.70 -7.70
CA SER A 245 -6.92 -1.82 -6.51
C SER A 245 -6.22 -1.31 -5.24
N ALA A 246 -4.94 -1.65 -5.07
CA ALA A 246 -4.13 -1.15 -3.96
C ALA A 246 -3.96 0.37 -3.99
N ILE A 247 -3.65 0.94 -5.16
CA ILE A 247 -3.54 2.41 -5.35
C ILE A 247 -4.87 3.09 -5.03
N GLY A 248 -5.99 2.51 -5.45
CA GLY A 248 -7.33 3.00 -5.13
C GLY A 248 -7.59 3.07 -3.62
N ALA A 249 -7.21 2.02 -2.88
CA ALA A 249 -7.33 1.99 -1.43
C ALA A 249 -6.36 2.96 -0.74
N LEU A 250 -5.11 3.06 -1.24
CA LEU A 250 -4.10 3.96 -0.68
C LEU A 250 -4.48 5.44 -0.84
N LYS A 251 -5.15 5.82 -1.93
CA LYS A 251 -5.62 7.19 -2.17
C LYS A 251 -6.58 7.68 -1.07
N GLY A 252 -7.25 6.77 -0.37
CA GLY A 252 -8.25 7.13 0.64
C GLY A 252 -7.65 7.92 1.82
N PRO A 253 -8.34 8.97 2.32
CA PRO A 253 -7.82 9.84 3.38
C PRO A 253 -7.60 9.12 4.72
N LEU A 254 -8.20 7.95 4.92
CA LEU A 254 -8.02 7.12 6.11
C LEU A 254 -6.83 6.14 6.00
N HIS A 255 -6.07 6.19 4.89
CA HIS A 255 -4.93 5.31 4.66
C HIS A 255 -3.69 6.11 4.23
N GLY A 256 -3.43 6.33 2.94
CA GLY A 256 -2.16 6.90 2.47
C GLY A 256 -2.04 8.42 2.61
N GLY A 257 -3.12 9.15 2.87
CA GLY A 257 -3.10 10.61 2.99
C GLY A 257 -2.65 11.17 4.35
N ALA A 258 -2.18 10.32 5.27
CA ALA A 258 -1.84 10.76 6.63
C ALA A 258 -0.62 11.69 6.66
N ASN A 259 0.42 11.42 5.88
CA ASN A 259 1.62 12.27 5.83
C ASN A 259 1.35 13.64 5.17
N GLU A 260 0.44 13.73 4.20
CA GLU A 260 -0.02 15.02 3.68
C GLU A 260 -0.74 15.84 4.75
N GLN A 261 -1.58 15.21 5.58
CA GLN A 261 -2.26 15.86 6.69
C GLN A 261 -1.27 16.35 7.75
N VAL A 262 -0.23 15.55 8.04
CA VAL A 262 0.86 15.99 8.94
C VAL A 262 1.53 17.24 8.38
N MET A 263 1.90 17.26 7.09
CA MET A 263 2.58 18.42 6.54
C MET A 263 1.68 19.67 6.55
N ARG A 264 0.39 19.53 6.24
CA ARG A 264 -0.56 20.66 6.35
C ARG A 264 -0.63 21.20 7.77
N MET A 265 -0.63 20.32 8.79
CA MET A 265 -0.57 20.71 10.19
C MET A 265 0.73 21.49 10.49
N LEU A 266 1.90 20.98 10.06
CA LEU A 266 3.18 21.66 10.28
C LEU A 266 3.23 23.03 9.60
N LEU A 267 2.67 23.15 8.39
CA LEU A 267 2.54 24.42 7.66
C LEU A 267 1.60 25.41 8.38
N ASP A 268 0.49 24.94 8.96
CA ASP A 268 -0.44 25.77 9.74
C ASP A 268 0.20 26.27 11.04
N ILE A 269 0.97 25.43 11.70
CA ILE A 269 1.78 25.83 12.87
C ILE A 269 2.80 26.90 12.46
N GLY A 270 3.56 26.70 11.40
CA GLY A 270 4.49 27.63 10.76
C GLY A 270 5.78 27.93 11.53
N GLU A 271 5.73 28.02 12.87
CA GLU A 271 6.87 28.35 13.72
C GLU A 271 6.95 27.45 14.96
N PRO A 272 8.16 27.03 15.40
CA PRO A 272 8.32 26.16 16.57
C PRO A 272 7.67 26.69 17.85
N SER A 273 7.71 28.01 18.05
CA SER A 273 7.13 28.70 19.21
C SER A 273 5.61 28.56 19.31
N ARG A 274 4.92 28.33 18.20
CA ARG A 274 3.45 28.17 18.14
C ARG A 274 2.99 26.71 18.31
N ALA A 275 3.90 25.75 18.20
CA ALA A 275 3.56 24.35 18.14
C ALA A 275 2.84 23.84 19.41
N GLU A 276 3.31 24.24 20.59
CA GLU A 276 2.70 23.82 21.84
C GLU A 276 1.26 24.32 21.99
N GLU A 277 1.05 25.60 21.76
CA GLU A 277 -0.27 26.23 21.86
C GLU A 277 -1.24 25.61 20.84
N TRP A 278 -0.79 25.44 19.60
CA TRP A 278 -1.57 24.84 18.53
C TRP A 278 -2.05 23.41 18.91
N VAL A 279 -1.13 22.56 19.40
CA VAL A 279 -1.47 21.18 19.82
C VAL A 279 -2.44 21.18 20.98
N ARG A 280 -2.21 22.03 22.00
CA ARG A 280 -3.10 22.13 23.18
C ARG A 280 -4.53 22.56 22.78
N ASN A 281 -4.64 23.52 21.87
CA ASN A 281 -5.93 24.01 21.37
C ASN A 281 -6.66 22.92 20.56
N ALA A 282 -5.95 22.19 19.68
CA ALA A 282 -6.52 21.09 18.92
C ALA A 282 -7.05 19.97 19.85
N LEU A 283 -6.26 19.58 20.84
CA LEU A 283 -6.65 18.56 21.82
C LEU A 283 -7.86 18.99 22.68
N ALA A 284 -7.92 20.27 23.09
CA ALA A 284 -9.07 20.83 23.82
C ALA A 284 -10.36 20.76 22.98
N GLN A 285 -10.26 20.93 21.68
CA GLN A 285 -11.37 20.80 20.72
C GLN A 285 -11.62 19.34 20.30
N LYS A 286 -10.92 18.37 20.88
CA LYS A 286 -10.99 16.94 20.51
C LYS A 286 -10.62 16.66 19.04
N VAL A 287 -9.83 17.52 18.43
CA VAL A 287 -9.26 17.32 17.10
C VAL A 287 -8.11 16.33 17.21
N LYS A 288 -8.12 15.31 16.34
CA LYS A 288 -7.06 14.30 16.28
C LYS A 288 -5.80 14.92 15.66
N ILE A 289 -4.66 14.75 16.32
CA ILE A 289 -3.35 15.19 15.80
C ILE A 289 -2.87 14.18 14.74
N PRO A 290 -2.67 14.57 13.48
CA PRO A 290 -2.17 13.69 12.44
C PRO A 290 -0.77 13.17 12.76
N GLY A 291 -0.45 11.95 12.30
CA GLY A 291 0.86 11.34 12.50
C GLY A 291 1.07 10.73 13.89
N PHE A 292 0.05 10.71 14.77
CA PHE A 292 0.11 10.10 16.09
C PHE A 292 -0.87 8.94 16.26
N GLY A 293 -0.39 7.90 16.95
CA GLY A 293 -1.12 6.66 17.17
C GLY A 293 -1.03 5.71 15.96
N HIS A 294 -1.22 4.44 16.24
CA HIS A 294 -1.21 3.38 15.26
C HIS A 294 -2.21 2.29 15.63
N ARG A 295 -2.81 1.62 14.62
CA ARG A 295 -3.79 0.55 14.89
C ARG A 295 -3.12 -0.66 15.54
N VAL A 296 -1.89 -1.00 15.14
CA VAL A 296 -1.16 -2.18 15.61
C VAL A 296 -0.17 -1.80 16.72
N TYR A 297 0.74 -0.86 16.49
CA TYR A 297 1.74 -0.48 17.49
C TYR A 297 1.10 0.12 18.75
N LYS A 298 1.48 -0.43 19.90
CA LYS A 298 1.14 0.06 21.24
C LYS A 298 2.35 0.73 21.91
N THR A 299 3.45 0.80 21.22
CA THR A 299 4.71 1.47 21.55
C THR A 299 5.17 2.31 20.35
N GLU A 300 6.40 2.83 20.36
CA GLU A 300 6.97 3.64 19.29
C GLU A 300 7.06 2.83 17.98
N ASP A 301 6.68 3.45 16.87
CA ASP A 301 6.87 2.89 15.52
C ASP A 301 8.36 2.95 15.18
N PRO A 302 9.06 1.83 14.94
CA PRO A 302 10.51 1.83 14.70
C PRO A 302 10.92 2.67 13.49
N ARG A 303 10.01 2.82 12.52
CA ARG A 303 10.24 3.65 11.33
C ARG A 303 10.30 5.15 11.67
N ALA A 304 9.48 5.59 12.63
CA ALA A 304 9.48 6.99 13.07
C ALA A 304 10.83 7.37 13.72
N THR A 305 11.45 6.46 14.48
CA THR A 305 12.77 6.66 15.07
C THR A 305 13.84 6.87 14.01
N VAL A 306 13.84 6.07 12.93
CA VAL A 306 14.80 6.22 11.82
C VAL A 306 14.58 7.57 11.11
N LEU A 307 13.33 7.89 10.77
CA LEU A 307 12.99 9.14 10.06
C LEU A 307 13.30 10.39 10.89
N ARG A 308 13.14 10.34 12.21
CA ARG A 308 13.53 11.44 13.12
C ARG A 308 15.01 11.78 13.01
N ARG A 309 15.90 10.74 12.95
CA ARG A 309 17.34 10.94 12.75
C ARG A 309 17.64 11.57 11.39
N HIS A 310 16.95 11.15 10.35
CA HIS A 310 17.11 11.70 9.01
C HIS A 310 16.57 13.13 8.89
N ALA A 311 15.45 13.45 9.56
CA ALA A 311 14.94 14.83 9.64
C ALA A 311 15.96 15.75 10.31
N GLU A 312 16.61 15.29 11.39
CA GLU A 312 17.69 16.04 12.06
C GLU A 312 18.92 16.22 11.15
N ALA A 313 19.33 15.17 10.45
CA ALA A 313 20.45 15.22 9.50
C ALA A 313 20.18 16.22 8.36
N LEU A 314 18.95 16.21 7.81
CA LEU A 314 18.53 17.18 6.79
C LEU A 314 18.53 18.62 7.32
N ALA A 315 18.00 18.85 8.52
CA ALA A 315 17.99 20.17 9.14
C ALA A 315 19.42 20.75 9.28
N ARG A 316 20.37 19.92 9.70
CA ARG A 316 21.79 20.32 9.78
C ARG A 316 22.40 20.56 8.39
N HIS A 317 22.07 19.74 7.42
CA HIS A 317 22.62 19.82 6.06
C HIS A 317 22.12 21.03 5.29
N THR A 318 20.82 21.31 5.36
CA THR A 318 20.18 22.45 4.67
C THR A 318 20.38 23.79 5.40
N GLY A 319 20.72 23.76 6.68
CA GLY A 319 20.74 24.95 7.55
C GLY A 319 19.33 25.46 7.92
N ASP A 320 18.26 24.78 7.49
CA ASP A 320 16.88 25.09 7.87
C ASP A 320 16.33 23.97 8.78
N SER A 321 16.31 24.25 10.10
CA SER A 321 15.80 23.32 11.11
C SER A 321 14.31 23.49 11.39
N ARG A 322 13.63 24.47 10.80
CA ARG A 322 12.27 24.87 11.15
C ARG A 322 11.30 23.67 11.22
N TRP A 323 11.25 22.84 10.19
CA TRP A 323 10.30 21.73 10.14
C TRP A 323 10.63 20.62 11.14
N TYR A 324 11.92 20.36 11.35
CA TYR A 324 12.38 19.46 12.39
C TYR A 324 12.03 19.99 13.78
N ASP A 325 12.30 21.27 14.06
CA ASP A 325 12.03 21.88 15.37
C ASP A 325 10.53 21.93 15.69
N ILE A 326 9.67 22.25 14.71
CA ILE A 326 8.21 22.15 14.85
C ILE A 326 7.82 20.72 15.19
N SER A 327 8.33 19.74 14.44
CA SER A 327 8.03 18.32 14.67
C SER A 327 8.44 17.88 16.07
N ARG A 328 9.63 18.27 16.54
CA ARG A 328 10.12 17.98 17.89
C ARG A 328 9.25 18.59 18.98
N GLN A 329 8.79 19.83 18.79
CA GLN A 329 7.95 20.51 19.77
C GLN A 329 6.54 19.87 19.80
N VAL A 330 5.97 19.52 18.65
CA VAL A 330 4.69 18.77 18.56
C VAL A 330 4.82 17.42 19.27
N GLU A 331 5.88 16.66 19.00
CA GLU A 331 6.13 15.36 19.63
C GLU A 331 6.23 15.48 21.14
N LYS A 332 6.99 16.46 21.63
CA LYS A 332 7.15 16.76 23.07
C LYS A 332 5.78 17.05 23.72
N THR A 333 5.00 17.93 23.13
CA THR A 333 3.68 18.32 23.66
C THR A 333 2.71 17.13 23.67
N MET A 334 2.73 16.31 22.63
CA MET A 334 1.92 15.08 22.57
C MET A 334 2.35 14.05 23.62
N PHE A 335 3.65 13.91 23.87
CA PHE A 335 4.17 13.03 24.91
C PHE A 335 3.73 13.48 26.32
N GLU A 336 3.85 14.76 26.63
CA GLU A 336 3.36 15.35 27.88
C GLU A 336 1.85 15.14 28.07
N TYR A 337 1.08 15.35 27.00
CA TYR A 337 -0.37 15.07 27.00
C TYR A 337 -0.65 13.61 27.26
N ALA A 338 0.01 12.70 26.56
CA ALA A 338 -0.20 11.25 26.68
C ALA A 338 0.11 10.77 28.11
N GLN A 339 1.21 11.25 28.71
CA GLN A 339 1.55 10.95 30.11
C GLN A 339 0.47 11.42 31.08
N ARG A 340 0.00 12.66 30.94
CA ARG A 340 -1.03 13.23 31.83
C ARG A 340 -2.34 12.46 31.75
N GLU A 341 -2.72 12.00 30.54
CA GLU A 341 -3.97 11.27 30.30
C GLU A 341 -3.83 9.75 30.52
N GLY A 342 -2.65 9.24 30.90
CA GLY A 342 -2.40 7.81 31.04
C GLY A 342 -2.53 7.02 29.73
N LYS A 343 -2.30 7.69 28.58
CA LYS A 343 -2.43 7.11 27.24
C LYS A 343 -1.08 6.76 26.65
N ARG A 344 -1.05 5.76 25.77
CA ARG A 344 0.11 5.38 24.97
C ARG A 344 -0.08 5.91 23.54
N ILE A 345 0.45 7.10 23.25
CA ILE A 345 0.31 7.76 21.94
C ILE A 345 1.71 8.14 21.48
N TYR A 346 2.15 7.56 20.39
CA TYR A 346 3.48 7.75 19.81
C TYR A 346 3.38 8.24 18.37
N PRO A 347 4.41 8.94 17.85
CA PRO A 347 4.47 9.26 16.42
C PRO A 347 4.57 7.97 15.60
N ASN A 348 3.92 7.97 14.44
CA ASN A 348 4.02 6.91 13.46
C ASN A 348 4.92 7.35 12.28
N VAL A 349 5.09 6.46 11.28
CA VAL A 349 5.94 6.71 10.12
C VAL A 349 5.57 8.00 9.36
N ASP A 350 4.29 8.36 9.31
CA ASP A 350 3.80 9.53 8.56
C ASP A 350 4.26 10.84 9.17
N PHE A 351 4.47 10.88 10.48
CA PHE A 351 4.82 12.10 11.20
C PHE A 351 6.16 12.68 10.75
N TYR A 352 7.22 11.87 10.75
CA TYR A 352 8.54 12.35 10.35
C TYR A 352 8.78 12.24 8.83
N SER A 353 8.10 11.36 8.10
CA SER A 353 8.23 11.33 6.64
C SER A 353 7.75 12.64 6.01
N ALA A 354 6.74 13.29 6.58
CA ALA A 354 6.22 14.57 6.10
C ALA A 354 7.29 15.67 6.15
N SER A 355 7.95 15.86 7.30
CA SER A 355 9.03 16.86 7.45
C SER A 355 10.26 16.51 6.60
N VAL A 356 10.62 15.21 6.49
CA VAL A 356 11.73 14.76 5.63
C VAL A 356 11.47 15.11 4.16
N TYR A 357 10.33 14.73 3.61
CA TYR A 357 10.01 15.02 2.20
C TYR A 357 9.92 16.51 1.93
N HIS A 358 9.30 17.27 2.83
CA HIS A 358 9.20 18.72 2.67
C HIS A 358 10.56 19.41 2.71
N SER A 359 11.45 19.01 3.63
CA SER A 359 12.82 19.54 3.71
C SER A 359 13.68 19.18 2.49
N MET A 360 13.34 18.13 1.75
CA MET A 360 13.94 17.78 0.46
C MET A 360 13.36 18.61 -0.71
N GLY A 361 12.38 19.49 -0.47
CA GLY A 361 11.70 20.27 -1.50
C GLY A 361 10.62 19.52 -2.28
N ILE A 362 10.22 18.34 -1.83
CA ILE A 362 9.19 17.54 -2.50
C ILE A 362 7.80 18.17 -2.23
N PRO A 363 7.00 18.44 -3.28
CA PRO A 363 5.64 18.94 -3.13
C PRO A 363 4.77 17.99 -2.29
N THR A 364 3.98 18.54 -1.35
CA THR A 364 3.16 17.77 -0.40
C THR A 364 2.20 16.80 -1.11
N GLU A 365 1.65 17.18 -2.26
CA GLU A 365 0.75 16.35 -3.06
C GLU A 365 1.39 15.08 -3.67
N LEU A 366 2.73 14.98 -3.62
CA LEU A 366 3.48 13.80 -4.05
C LEU A 366 3.76 12.81 -2.91
N PHE A 367 3.43 13.11 -1.66
CA PHE A 367 3.74 12.25 -0.52
C PHE A 367 3.02 10.90 -0.62
N THR A 368 1.73 10.90 -0.90
CA THR A 368 0.96 9.66 -1.12
C THR A 368 1.42 8.88 -2.36
N PRO A 369 1.68 9.49 -3.53
CA PRO A 369 2.34 8.83 -4.65
C PRO A 369 3.69 8.21 -4.32
N ILE A 370 4.56 8.88 -3.54
CA ILE A 370 5.84 8.33 -3.09
C ILE A 370 5.63 7.14 -2.16
N PHE A 371 4.62 7.20 -1.30
CA PHE A 371 4.21 6.03 -0.52
C PHE A 371 3.85 4.85 -1.43
N ALA A 372 3.08 5.07 -2.50
CA ALA A 372 2.77 4.04 -3.49
C ALA A 372 4.03 3.53 -4.21
N MET A 373 4.98 4.42 -4.52
CA MET A 373 6.25 4.09 -5.17
C MET A 373 7.08 3.11 -4.34
N SER A 374 7.07 3.25 -3.05
CA SER A 374 7.70 2.30 -2.14
C SER A 374 6.88 1.01 -1.99
N ARG A 375 5.60 1.16 -1.65
CA ARG A 375 4.72 0.06 -1.28
C ARG A 375 4.42 -0.91 -2.42
N ILE A 376 4.68 -0.54 -3.66
CA ILE A 376 4.47 -1.41 -4.82
C ILE A 376 5.32 -2.69 -4.72
N SER A 377 6.49 -2.64 -4.08
CA SER A 377 7.34 -3.82 -3.82
C SER A 377 6.63 -4.80 -2.87
N GLY A 378 6.01 -4.31 -1.81
CA GLY A 378 5.21 -5.10 -0.88
C GLY A 378 3.92 -5.62 -1.52
N TRP A 379 3.16 -4.76 -2.24
CA TRP A 379 1.95 -5.21 -2.93
C TRP A 379 2.22 -6.36 -3.89
N THR A 380 3.26 -6.23 -4.71
CA THR A 380 3.60 -7.28 -5.67
C THR A 380 4.10 -8.56 -5.00
N ALA A 381 4.82 -8.46 -3.87
CA ALA A 381 5.19 -9.61 -3.06
C ALA A 381 3.95 -10.34 -2.50
N HIS A 382 2.98 -9.59 -1.95
CA HIS A 382 1.73 -10.14 -1.45
C HIS A 382 0.84 -10.74 -2.54
N ILE A 383 0.85 -10.19 -3.75
CA ILE A 383 0.17 -10.76 -4.92
C ILE A 383 0.81 -12.10 -5.30
N LEU A 384 2.15 -12.16 -5.37
CA LEU A 384 2.90 -13.40 -5.65
C LEU A 384 2.63 -14.47 -4.59
N GLU A 385 2.63 -14.10 -3.31
CA GLU A 385 2.31 -15.00 -2.20
C GLU A 385 0.86 -15.49 -2.29
N GLN A 386 -0.10 -14.62 -2.61
CA GLN A 386 -1.50 -15.01 -2.80
C GLN A 386 -1.65 -16.06 -3.90
N TRP A 387 -0.96 -15.89 -5.04
CA TRP A 387 -1.03 -16.83 -6.15
C TRP A 387 -0.32 -18.16 -5.90
N SER A 388 0.69 -18.19 -5.02
CA SER A 388 1.43 -19.42 -4.71
C SER A 388 0.56 -20.49 -4.03
N ASN A 389 -0.46 -20.08 -3.28
CA ASN A 389 -1.46 -20.95 -2.64
C ASN A 389 -2.83 -20.24 -2.67
N ASN A 390 -3.38 -20.05 -3.87
CA ASN A 390 -4.54 -19.21 -4.07
C ASN A 390 -5.83 -19.83 -3.57
N ARG A 391 -6.57 -19.01 -2.82
CA ARG A 391 -7.98 -19.26 -2.50
C ARG A 391 -8.75 -17.96 -2.62
N LEU A 392 -9.93 -17.99 -3.25
CA LEU A 392 -10.80 -16.83 -3.39
C LEU A 392 -11.15 -16.22 -2.02
N ILE A 393 -10.87 -14.96 -1.84
CA ILE A 393 -11.25 -14.19 -0.64
C ILE A 393 -12.68 -13.66 -0.84
N ARG A 394 -13.64 -14.29 -0.16
CA ARG A 394 -15.06 -13.97 -0.29
C ARG A 394 -15.75 -14.11 1.06
N PRO A 395 -15.75 -13.09 1.92
CA PRO A 395 -16.45 -13.10 3.21
C PRO A 395 -17.98 -13.11 3.01
N ARG A 396 -18.71 -13.48 4.06
CA ARG A 396 -20.18 -13.38 4.10
C ARG A 396 -20.59 -12.08 4.79
N ALA A 397 -21.77 -11.58 4.45
CA ALA A 397 -22.42 -10.48 5.16
C ALA A 397 -23.60 -11.01 5.98
N GLU A 398 -23.83 -10.39 7.14
CA GLU A 398 -25.09 -10.50 7.85
C GLU A 398 -26.11 -9.58 7.17
N TYR A 399 -27.21 -10.16 6.72
CA TYR A 399 -28.26 -9.39 6.07
C TYR A 399 -29.13 -8.67 7.13
N THR A 400 -29.10 -7.35 7.10
CA THR A 400 -29.87 -6.47 8.02
C THR A 400 -31.05 -5.77 7.33
N GLY A 401 -31.32 -6.11 6.06
CA GLY A 401 -32.42 -5.53 5.30
C GLY A 401 -33.79 -6.14 5.68
N PRO A 402 -34.87 -5.69 5.01
CA PRO A 402 -36.22 -6.19 5.25
C PRO A 402 -36.33 -7.70 4.97
N ALA A 403 -37.23 -8.36 5.67
CA ALA A 403 -37.63 -9.73 5.37
C ALA A 403 -38.19 -9.85 3.93
N ARG A 404 -38.41 -11.09 3.47
CA ARG A 404 -38.94 -11.38 2.14
C ARG A 404 -40.22 -10.57 1.90
N ARG A 405 -40.23 -9.79 0.82
CA ARG A 405 -41.37 -9.03 0.33
C ARG A 405 -41.90 -9.65 -0.94
N SER A 406 -43.25 -9.61 -1.14
CA SER A 406 -43.85 -9.97 -2.39
C SER A 406 -43.56 -8.88 -3.43
N TYR A 407 -43.23 -9.30 -4.65
CA TYR A 407 -43.13 -8.37 -5.76
C TYR A 407 -44.50 -7.85 -6.16
N VAL A 408 -44.65 -6.56 -6.28
CA VAL A 408 -45.84 -5.88 -6.78
C VAL A 408 -45.49 -5.27 -8.15
N PRO A 409 -46.22 -5.58 -9.22
CA PRO A 409 -46.01 -4.95 -10.53
C PRO A 409 -46.10 -3.43 -10.45
N ILE A 410 -45.35 -2.73 -11.32
CA ILE A 410 -45.26 -1.26 -11.25
C ILE A 410 -46.60 -0.57 -11.39
N GLU A 411 -47.52 -1.13 -12.19
CA GLU A 411 -48.86 -0.65 -12.45
C GLU A 411 -49.79 -0.76 -11.22
N GLN A 412 -49.40 -1.53 -10.21
CA GLN A 412 -50.14 -1.74 -8.96
C GLN A 412 -49.50 -1.06 -7.75
N ARG A 413 -48.43 -0.28 -7.99
CA ARG A 413 -47.78 0.52 -6.95
C ARG A 413 -48.41 1.90 -6.91
N GLY A 414 -49.09 2.20 -5.84
CA GLY A 414 -49.69 3.52 -5.59
C GLY A 414 -48.69 4.62 -5.30
#